data_50f103cdd62f6df887e83a9b5a61b913
#
_entry.id   50f103cdd62f6df887e83a9b5a61b913
#
_cell.length_a   1.000
_cell.length_b   1.000
_cell.length_c   1.000
_cell.angle_alpha   90.00
_cell.angle_beta   90.00
_cell.angle_gamma   90.00
#
_symmetry.space_group_name_H-M   'P 1'
#
loop_
_entity.id
_entity.type
_entity.pdbx_description
1 polymer ?
#
loop_
_entity_poly.entity_id
_entity_poly.type
_entity_poly.pdbx_seq_one_letter_code
_entity_poly.pdbx_strand_id
1 'polypeptide(L)'
;MAVAQSTVPEDPTDRGALRAAGLEIRALMVEAAGAGARLVQFPEGAITYPSKHVVAAGPAGALVPADWSRAAWDVLREEAESITALAGELGLWTVFGSIHPLTQPNRPHNSLYVVSDHGQLVARYDKRFLSHTEVSFLYSPGQQPLVVEVDGIRFGFALCIEANFPEVFAEYERLDVDCVLLSVMVDDAPRAVVAQAYGTLYNYWLGYSVPSQFSATVPSGIVAPGGRWLARCLPDGRSALAIANIDLDSKDEDINMALRYARPWRRLARASLYDEQIPVGDPRSDTSTTF
;
A
#
# COMPACT_ATOMS: atom_id res chain seq x y z
N MET A 1 -12.07 5.10 7.04
CA MET A 1 -10.66 4.72 6.86
C MET A 1 -9.76 5.91 7.12
N ALA A 2 -8.62 5.67 7.77
CA ALA A 2 -7.55 6.67 7.93
C ALA A 2 -6.30 6.22 7.15
N VAL A 3 -5.56 7.19 6.60
CA VAL A 3 -4.25 6.99 5.97
C VAL A 3 -3.25 7.87 6.68
N ALA A 4 -2.25 7.26 7.28
CA ALA A 4 -1.24 7.93 8.07
C ALA A 4 -0.08 8.44 7.21
N GLN A 5 0.47 9.56 7.65
CA GLN A 5 1.73 10.15 7.26
C GLN A 5 2.60 10.14 8.51
N SER A 6 3.49 9.16 8.66
CA SER A 6 4.32 8.98 9.86
C SER A 6 5.80 9.02 9.52
N THR A 7 6.65 9.29 10.51
CA THR A 7 8.10 9.24 10.34
C THR A 7 8.56 7.80 10.17
N VAL A 8 9.45 7.55 9.22
CA VAL A 8 10.03 6.23 8.95
C VAL A 8 11.53 6.26 9.19
N PRO A 9 12.06 5.49 10.18
CA PRO A 9 13.49 5.39 10.40
C PRO A 9 14.15 4.49 9.35
N GLU A 10 15.32 4.93 8.88
CA GLU A 10 16.07 4.22 7.83
C GLU A 10 17.19 3.32 8.38
N ASP A 11 17.48 3.39 9.68
CA ASP A 11 18.50 2.56 10.31
C ASP A 11 17.86 1.46 11.18
N PRO A 12 17.82 0.20 10.73
CA PRO A 12 17.26 -0.90 11.49
C PRO A 12 18.11 -1.33 12.68
N THR A 13 19.28 -0.73 12.87
CA THR A 13 20.16 -0.96 14.02
C THR A 13 19.95 0.06 15.14
N ASP A 14 19.33 1.20 14.83
CA ASP A 14 19.02 2.26 15.81
C ASP A 14 17.75 1.91 16.62
N ARG A 15 17.97 1.24 17.73
CA ARG A 15 16.92 0.79 18.66
C ARG A 15 16.06 1.96 19.18
N GLY A 16 16.66 3.15 19.33
CA GLY A 16 15.94 4.35 19.79
C GLY A 16 14.98 4.87 18.74
N ALA A 17 15.45 5.00 17.49
CA ALA A 17 14.63 5.42 16.37
C ALA A 17 13.46 4.43 16.08
N LEU A 18 13.72 3.12 16.17
CA LEU A 18 12.67 2.09 16.00
C LEU A 18 11.56 2.22 17.07
N ARG A 19 11.93 2.41 18.34
CA ARG A 19 10.96 2.63 19.42
C ARG A 19 10.19 3.93 19.27
N ALA A 20 10.87 4.99 18.83
CA ALA A 20 10.22 6.27 18.56
C ALA A 20 9.16 6.15 17.45
N ALA A 21 9.47 5.43 16.37
CA ALA A 21 8.51 5.14 15.29
C ALA A 21 7.32 4.33 15.80
N GLY A 22 7.55 3.29 16.60
CA GLY A 22 6.47 2.50 17.19
C GLY A 22 5.56 3.34 18.12
N LEU A 23 6.13 4.24 18.91
CA LEU A 23 5.36 5.18 19.74
C LEU A 23 4.52 6.13 18.89
N GLU A 24 5.08 6.68 17.80
CA GLU A 24 4.37 7.56 16.89
C GLU A 24 3.22 6.83 16.18
N ILE A 25 3.46 5.60 15.69
CA ILE A 25 2.41 4.76 15.09
C ILE A 25 1.26 4.58 16.07
N ARG A 26 1.53 4.20 17.33
CA ARG A 26 0.50 4.03 18.36
C ARG A 26 -0.25 5.32 18.70
N ALA A 27 0.42 6.45 18.70
CA ALA A 27 -0.24 7.75 18.90
C ALA A 27 -1.24 8.06 17.75
N LEU A 28 -0.83 7.84 16.49
CA LEU A 28 -1.69 8.01 15.33
C LEU A 28 -2.84 6.99 15.30
N MET A 29 -2.65 5.76 15.80
CA MET A 29 -3.73 4.78 15.97
C MET A 29 -4.82 5.29 16.94
N VAL A 30 -4.41 5.86 18.07
CA VAL A 30 -5.34 6.45 19.05
C VAL A 30 -6.12 7.62 18.43
N GLU A 31 -5.44 8.48 17.66
CA GLU A 31 -6.07 9.59 16.94
C GLU A 31 -7.06 9.09 15.89
N ALA A 32 -6.68 8.08 15.08
CA ALA A 32 -7.53 7.47 14.07
C ALA A 32 -8.79 6.84 14.68
N ALA A 33 -8.65 6.09 15.76
CA ALA A 33 -9.77 5.50 16.50
C ALA A 33 -10.68 6.58 17.11
N GLY A 34 -10.11 7.63 17.73
CA GLY A 34 -10.83 8.76 18.26
C GLY A 34 -11.63 9.54 17.21
N ALA A 35 -11.16 9.55 15.96
CA ALA A 35 -11.86 10.11 14.81
C ALA A 35 -12.89 9.15 14.16
N GLY A 36 -13.08 7.94 14.72
CA GLY A 36 -14.06 6.96 14.25
C GLY A 36 -13.59 6.13 13.06
N ALA A 37 -12.29 6.07 12.77
CA ALA A 37 -11.78 5.19 11.72
C ALA A 37 -11.91 3.72 12.13
N ARG A 38 -12.28 2.86 11.17
CA ARG A 38 -12.34 1.39 11.35
C ARG A 38 -11.04 0.72 10.89
N LEU A 39 -10.28 1.38 10.01
CA LEU A 39 -8.99 0.92 9.52
C LEU A 39 -8.03 2.09 9.43
N VAL A 40 -6.77 1.87 9.82
CA VAL A 40 -5.66 2.79 9.59
C VAL A 40 -4.55 2.13 8.78
N GLN A 41 -4.06 2.84 7.74
CA GLN A 41 -2.93 2.44 6.90
C GLN A 41 -1.72 3.31 7.22
N PHE A 42 -0.54 2.70 7.34
CA PHE A 42 0.76 3.36 7.53
C PHE A 42 1.67 3.21 6.30
N PRO A 43 2.74 4.02 6.19
CA PRO A 43 3.70 3.96 5.09
C PRO A 43 4.42 2.61 4.96
N GLU A 44 5.07 2.40 3.81
CA GLU A 44 6.06 1.35 3.62
C GLU A 44 7.15 1.47 4.68
N GLY A 45 7.45 0.36 5.36
CA GLY A 45 8.47 0.35 6.41
C GLY A 45 8.17 1.27 7.60
N ALA A 46 6.90 1.42 8.01
CA ALA A 46 6.49 2.34 9.08
C ALA A 46 7.31 2.18 10.38
N ILE A 47 7.68 0.92 10.77
CA ILE A 47 8.59 0.70 11.90
C ILE A 47 10.04 0.92 11.46
N THR A 48 10.42 0.45 10.28
CA THR A 48 11.72 0.71 9.65
C THR A 48 11.71 0.41 8.16
N TYR A 49 12.35 1.27 7.39
CA TYR A 49 12.70 1.05 5.99
C TYR A 49 14.22 1.23 5.83
N PRO A 50 15.01 0.16 5.86
CA PRO A 50 16.45 0.27 5.83
C PRO A 50 16.95 0.96 4.56
N SER A 51 17.72 2.02 4.74
CA SER A 51 18.46 2.64 3.65
C SER A 51 19.35 1.60 2.97
N LYS A 52 19.49 1.71 1.65
CA LYS A 52 20.28 0.78 0.83
C LYS A 52 21.74 0.65 1.25
N HIS A 53 22.24 1.58 2.07
CA HIS A 53 23.65 1.63 2.51
C HIS A 53 23.84 1.26 3.97
N VAL A 54 22.82 1.41 4.83
CA VAL A 54 22.97 1.27 6.28
C VAL A 54 23.30 -0.16 6.70
N VAL A 55 22.68 -1.14 6.07
CA VAL A 55 22.93 -2.57 6.35
C VAL A 55 23.92 -3.22 5.37
N ALA A 56 24.55 -2.43 4.49
CA ALA A 56 25.54 -2.98 3.56
C ALA A 56 26.77 -3.50 4.31
N ALA A 57 27.25 -4.68 3.94
CA ALA A 57 28.43 -5.33 4.53
C ALA A 57 29.77 -4.82 3.98
N GLY A 58 29.74 -3.83 3.07
CA GLY A 58 30.91 -3.31 2.35
C GLY A 58 31.32 -1.89 2.72
N PRO A 59 32.27 -1.29 1.98
CA PRO A 59 32.69 0.08 2.17
C PRO A 59 31.53 1.07 2.04
N ALA A 60 31.63 2.20 2.74
CA ALA A 60 30.63 3.26 2.68
C ALA A 60 30.34 3.68 1.23
N GLY A 61 29.08 3.72 0.86
CA GLY A 61 28.63 4.05 -0.49
C GLY A 61 28.58 2.90 -1.50
N ALA A 62 29.10 1.71 -1.18
CA ALA A 62 28.99 0.54 -2.03
C ALA A 62 27.61 -0.14 -1.87
N LEU A 63 26.98 -0.50 -3.01
CA LEU A 63 25.80 -1.36 -3.01
C LEU A 63 26.25 -2.81 -3.01
N VAL A 64 26.21 -3.45 -1.84
CA VAL A 64 26.58 -4.85 -1.61
C VAL A 64 25.48 -5.55 -0.81
N PRO A 65 25.45 -6.88 -0.74
CA PRO A 65 24.45 -7.62 0.06
C PRO A 65 24.38 -7.10 1.48
N ALA A 66 23.15 -6.97 1.99
CA ALA A 66 22.89 -6.51 3.33
C ALA A 66 23.26 -7.57 4.38
N ASP A 67 23.85 -7.12 5.48
CA ASP A 67 24.07 -7.94 6.67
C ASP A 67 22.89 -7.76 7.66
N TRP A 68 21.91 -8.58 7.50
CA TRP A 68 20.70 -8.56 8.31
C TRP A 68 20.90 -9.04 9.76
N SER A 69 22.07 -9.60 10.10
CA SER A 69 22.39 -9.93 11.50
C SER A 69 22.51 -8.68 12.39
N ARG A 70 22.74 -7.52 11.79
CA ARG A 70 22.87 -6.25 12.48
C ARG A 70 21.54 -5.61 12.88
N ALA A 71 20.42 -6.02 12.27
CA ALA A 71 19.11 -5.44 12.56
C ALA A 71 18.67 -5.78 13.99
N ALA A 72 18.02 -4.84 14.66
CA ALA A 72 17.48 -5.00 16.01
C ALA A 72 16.15 -5.77 15.98
N TRP A 73 16.20 -7.05 15.59
CA TRP A 73 15.04 -7.92 15.40
C TRP A 73 14.14 -8.04 16.63
N ASP A 74 14.73 -8.00 17.82
CA ASP A 74 13.99 -8.01 19.08
C ASP A 74 13.12 -6.76 19.24
N VAL A 75 13.67 -5.58 18.93
CA VAL A 75 12.90 -4.31 18.98
C VAL A 75 11.81 -4.29 17.93
N LEU A 76 12.11 -4.72 16.69
CA LEU A 76 11.10 -4.80 15.63
C LEU A 76 9.91 -5.68 16.03
N ARG A 77 10.18 -6.79 16.71
CA ARG A 77 9.16 -7.68 17.26
C ARG A 77 8.37 -7.00 18.38
N GLU A 78 9.05 -6.43 19.37
CA GLU A 78 8.43 -5.73 20.51
C GLU A 78 7.46 -4.63 20.03
N GLU A 79 7.87 -3.84 19.03
CA GLU A 79 7.03 -2.76 18.48
C GLU A 79 5.84 -3.32 17.67
N ALA A 80 6.04 -4.36 16.86
CA ALA A 80 4.95 -5.02 16.15
C ALA A 80 3.93 -5.66 17.11
N GLU A 81 4.37 -6.30 18.18
CA GLU A 81 3.50 -6.85 19.23
C GLU A 81 2.73 -5.75 19.96
N SER A 82 3.37 -4.62 20.27
CA SER A 82 2.74 -3.47 20.92
C SER A 82 1.68 -2.81 20.05
N ILE A 83 1.93 -2.67 18.74
CA ILE A 83 0.96 -2.17 17.75
C ILE A 83 -0.22 -3.15 17.66
N THR A 84 0.06 -4.43 17.61
CA THR A 84 -0.95 -5.50 17.54
C THR A 84 -1.87 -5.48 18.76
N ALA A 85 -1.31 -5.38 19.96
CA ALA A 85 -2.09 -5.30 21.20
C ALA A 85 -3.00 -4.07 21.22
N LEU A 86 -2.45 -2.89 20.86
CA LEU A 86 -3.22 -1.64 20.84
C LEU A 86 -4.34 -1.67 19.78
N ALA A 87 -4.13 -2.34 18.63
CA ALA A 87 -5.19 -2.50 17.64
C ALA A 87 -6.42 -3.19 18.22
N GLY A 88 -6.21 -4.23 19.05
CA GLY A 88 -7.29 -4.92 19.78
C GLY A 88 -7.95 -4.05 20.84
N GLU A 89 -7.19 -3.28 21.59
CA GLU A 89 -7.72 -2.36 22.61
C GLU A 89 -8.59 -1.26 22.01
N LEU A 90 -8.20 -0.75 20.82
CA LEU A 90 -8.91 0.30 20.11
C LEU A 90 -10.06 -0.20 19.23
N GLY A 91 -10.16 -1.51 18.97
CA GLY A 91 -11.07 -2.06 17.97
C GLY A 91 -10.79 -1.52 16.56
N LEU A 92 -9.51 -1.37 16.21
CA LEU A 92 -9.04 -0.69 15.00
C LEU A 92 -8.22 -1.64 14.12
N TRP A 93 -8.70 -1.94 12.92
CA TRP A 93 -7.87 -2.60 11.91
C TRP A 93 -6.65 -1.76 11.58
N THR A 94 -5.48 -2.38 11.61
CA THR A 94 -4.21 -1.65 11.44
C THR A 94 -3.34 -2.31 10.40
N VAL A 95 -2.87 -1.54 9.40
CA VAL A 95 -1.95 -1.99 8.36
C VAL A 95 -0.68 -1.17 8.47
N PHE A 96 0.45 -1.83 8.76
CA PHE A 96 1.74 -1.14 8.93
C PHE A 96 2.89 -1.89 8.25
N GLY A 97 3.86 -1.12 7.76
CA GLY A 97 5.05 -1.62 7.09
C GLY A 97 6.18 -1.98 8.05
N SER A 98 6.86 -3.11 7.79
CA SER A 98 8.11 -3.51 8.44
C SER A 98 8.86 -4.53 7.58
N ILE A 99 10.01 -4.99 8.06
CA ILE A 99 10.74 -6.13 7.47
C ILE A 99 10.34 -7.43 8.17
N HIS A 100 10.20 -8.51 7.41
CA HIS A 100 9.84 -9.83 7.94
C HIS A 100 11.00 -10.82 7.80
N PRO A 101 11.53 -11.38 8.92
CA PRO A 101 12.67 -12.27 8.87
C PRO A 101 12.33 -13.61 8.20
N LEU A 102 13.26 -14.11 7.40
CA LEU A 102 13.21 -15.47 6.85
C LEU A 102 14.35 -16.32 7.43
N THR A 103 14.24 -17.64 7.26
CA THR A 103 15.31 -18.56 7.61
C THR A 103 16.49 -18.36 6.68
N GLN A 104 17.70 -18.21 7.23
CA GLN A 104 18.92 -18.13 6.44
C GLN A 104 19.07 -19.34 5.53
N PRO A 105 19.61 -19.16 4.29
CA PRO A 105 20.28 -17.98 3.78
C PRO A 105 19.36 -16.94 3.11
N ASN A 106 18.03 -17.09 3.21
CA ASN A 106 17.09 -16.17 2.58
C ASN A 106 17.14 -14.78 3.23
N ARG A 107 17.07 -13.74 2.39
CA ARG A 107 16.91 -12.36 2.84
C ARG A 107 15.48 -12.12 3.30
N PRO A 108 15.22 -11.18 4.22
CA PRO A 108 13.87 -10.88 4.69
C PRO A 108 12.96 -10.40 3.56
N HIS A 109 11.65 -10.38 3.82
CA HIS A 109 10.70 -9.66 2.98
C HIS A 109 10.54 -8.20 3.45
N ASN A 110 10.22 -7.32 2.52
CA ASN A 110 9.61 -6.03 2.79
C ASN A 110 8.09 -6.25 2.82
N SER A 111 7.45 -6.00 3.96
CA SER A 111 6.09 -6.50 4.21
C SER A 111 5.15 -5.44 4.79
N LEU A 112 3.86 -5.59 4.50
CA LEU A 112 2.77 -5.00 5.25
C LEU A 112 2.12 -6.06 6.14
N TYR A 113 2.01 -5.77 7.42
CA TYR A 113 1.28 -6.57 8.38
C TYR A 113 -0.17 -6.07 8.49
N VAL A 114 -1.11 -6.99 8.54
CA VAL A 114 -2.54 -6.69 8.71
C VAL A 114 -3.00 -7.24 10.05
N VAL A 115 -3.36 -6.35 10.93
CA VAL A 115 -3.85 -6.66 12.29
C VAL A 115 -5.34 -6.36 12.35
N SER A 116 -6.11 -7.32 12.87
CA SER A 116 -7.54 -7.16 13.06
C SER A 116 -7.86 -6.26 14.27
N ASP A 117 -9.11 -5.81 14.33
CA ASP A 117 -9.70 -5.07 15.45
C ASP A 117 -9.82 -5.89 16.76
N HIS A 118 -9.41 -7.16 16.72
CA HIS A 118 -9.26 -8.03 17.89
C HIS A 118 -7.80 -8.21 18.32
N GLY A 119 -6.86 -7.45 17.76
CA GLY A 119 -5.45 -7.54 18.09
C GLY A 119 -4.79 -8.84 17.63
N GLN A 120 -5.17 -9.33 16.46
CA GLN A 120 -4.59 -10.53 15.85
C GLN A 120 -3.91 -10.19 14.53
N LEU A 121 -2.69 -10.64 14.34
CA LEU A 121 -2.04 -10.62 13.04
C LEU A 121 -2.73 -11.64 12.14
N VAL A 122 -3.59 -11.18 11.24
CA VAL A 122 -4.43 -12.04 10.39
C VAL A 122 -3.86 -12.28 9.01
N ALA A 123 -3.02 -11.37 8.52
CA ALA A 123 -2.41 -11.50 7.20
C ALA A 123 -1.11 -10.69 7.09
N ARG A 124 -0.30 -11.02 6.09
CA ARG A 124 0.91 -10.28 5.71
C ARG A 124 1.01 -10.26 4.19
N TYR A 125 1.23 -9.08 3.64
CA TYR A 125 1.57 -8.88 2.24
C TYR A 125 3.08 -8.68 2.11
N ASP A 126 3.74 -9.49 1.31
CA ASP A 126 5.16 -9.38 1.00
C ASP A 126 5.31 -8.76 -0.38
N LYS A 127 6.11 -7.71 -0.51
CA LYS A 127 6.36 -6.98 -1.76
C LYS A 127 6.79 -7.95 -2.86
N ARG A 128 6.00 -8.01 -3.93
CA ARG A 128 6.20 -8.97 -5.03
C ARG A 128 7.18 -8.46 -6.08
N PHE A 129 7.04 -7.18 -6.43
CA PHE A 129 7.94 -6.53 -7.39
C PHE A 129 8.91 -5.62 -6.63
N LEU A 130 10.15 -6.04 -6.59
CA LEU A 130 11.25 -5.35 -5.96
C LEU A 130 11.98 -4.48 -6.96
N SER A 131 12.53 -3.33 -6.54
CA SER A 131 13.47 -2.58 -7.36
C SER A 131 14.75 -3.40 -7.59
N HIS A 132 15.52 -3.05 -8.62
CA HIS A 132 16.78 -3.73 -8.92
C HIS A 132 17.71 -3.82 -7.69
N THR A 133 17.82 -2.75 -6.91
CA THR A 133 18.66 -2.74 -5.70
C THR A 133 18.08 -3.64 -4.60
N GLU A 134 16.76 -3.60 -4.41
CA GLU A 134 16.09 -4.42 -3.41
C GLU A 134 16.29 -5.92 -3.69
N VAL A 135 16.01 -6.38 -4.91
CA VAL A 135 16.13 -7.80 -5.26
C VAL A 135 17.58 -8.27 -5.31
N SER A 136 18.53 -7.40 -5.69
CA SER A 136 19.94 -7.77 -5.75
C SER A 136 20.59 -7.87 -4.37
N PHE A 137 20.21 -7.01 -3.41
CA PHE A 137 21.01 -6.80 -2.21
C PHE A 137 20.22 -6.87 -0.89
N LEU A 138 18.92 -6.61 -0.88
CA LEU A 138 18.17 -6.38 0.35
C LEU A 138 17.14 -7.45 0.66
N TYR A 139 16.21 -7.74 -0.26
CA TYR A 139 15.01 -8.49 0.06
C TYR A 139 14.80 -9.72 -0.82
N SER A 140 14.00 -10.65 -0.32
CA SER A 140 13.38 -11.72 -1.10
C SER A 140 11.98 -11.25 -1.54
N PRO A 141 11.55 -11.53 -2.81
CA PRO A 141 10.22 -11.14 -3.28
C PRO A 141 9.12 -12.01 -2.66
N GLY A 142 7.94 -11.43 -2.46
CA GLY A 142 6.70 -12.15 -2.23
C GLY A 142 6.17 -12.79 -3.51
N GLN A 143 5.08 -13.57 -3.41
CA GLN A 143 4.57 -14.36 -4.54
C GLN A 143 3.11 -14.08 -4.86
N GLN A 144 2.27 -13.82 -3.86
CA GLN A 144 0.82 -13.81 -4.02
C GLN A 144 0.21 -12.45 -3.73
N PRO A 145 -0.86 -12.06 -4.44
CA PRO A 145 -1.70 -10.96 -4.02
C PRO A 145 -2.36 -11.29 -2.68
N LEU A 146 -2.70 -10.28 -1.92
CA LEU A 146 -3.45 -10.41 -0.69
C LEU A 146 -4.76 -9.63 -0.80
N VAL A 147 -5.87 -10.24 -0.40
CA VAL A 147 -7.15 -9.56 -0.22
C VAL A 147 -7.65 -9.84 1.18
N VAL A 148 -8.01 -8.78 1.92
CA VAL A 148 -8.60 -8.87 3.26
C VAL A 148 -9.93 -8.11 3.24
N GLU A 149 -10.96 -8.69 3.84
CA GLU A 149 -12.25 -8.05 3.97
C GLU A 149 -12.41 -7.45 5.38
N VAL A 150 -12.81 -6.18 5.42
CA VAL A 150 -13.10 -5.44 6.66
C VAL A 150 -14.43 -4.75 6.49
N ASP A 151 -15.40 -5.07 7.35
CA ASP A 151 -16.75 -4.48 7.36
C ASP A 151 -17.42 -4.51 5.95
N GLY A 152 -17.23 -5.61 5.19
CA GLY A 152 -17.80 -5.80 3.85
C GLY A 152 -17.03 -5.08 2.72
N ILE A 153 -15.91 -4.42 3.01
CA ILE A 153 -15.03 -3.77 2.03
C ILE A 153 -13.80 -4.64 1.81
N ARG A 154 -13.46 -4.91 0.56
CA ARG A 154 -12.33 -5.75 0.16
C ARG A 154 -11.10 -4.89 -0.12
N PHE A 155 -10.05 -5.09 0.67
CA PHE A 155 -8.79 -4.37 0.57
C PHE A 155 -7.70 -5.18 -0.12
N GLY A 156 -7.02 -4.57 -1.10
CA GLY A 156 -5.79 -5.06 -1.71
C GLY A 156 -4.58 -4.26 -1.23
N PHE A 157 -3.36 -4.75 -1.47
CA PHE A 157 -2.12 -4.18 -0.91
C PHE A 157 -1.04 -4.04 -1.98
N ALA A 158 -0.34 -2.92 -1.96
CA ALA A 158 0.80 -2.68 -2.84
C ALA A 158 1.87 -1.83 -2.14
N LEU A 159 3.14 -2.04 -2.50
CA LEU A 159 4.30 -1.38 -1.92
C LEU A 159 5.13 -0.63 -2.99
N CYS A 160 5.21 0.67 -2.86
CA CYS A 160 6.13 1.60 -3.52
C CYS A 160 6.31 1.37 -5.02
N ILE A 161 7.42 0.73 -5.44
CA ILE A 161 7.77 0.50 -6.86
C ILE A 161 6.70 -0.34 -7.60
N GLU A 162 5.89 -1.10 -6.88
CA GLU A 162 4.77 -1.86 -7.46
C GLU A 162 3.75 -0.95 -8.16
N ALA A 163 3.70 0.34 -7.80
CA ALA A 163 2.92 1.33 -8.52
C ALA A 163 3.32 1.48 -10.01
N ASN A 164 4.51 1.03 -10.40
CA ASN A 164 4.96 1.01 -11.81
C ASN A 164 4.53 -0.24 -12.58
N PHE A 165 3.83 -1.17 -11.93
CA PHE A 165 3.40 -2.44 -12.51
C PHE A 165 1.86 -2.46 -12.61
N PRO A 166 1.27 -1.99 -13.73
CA PRO A 166 -0.19 -1.93 -13.89
C PRO A 166 -0.87 -3.29 -13.69
N GLU A 167 -0.17 -4.39 -13.96
CA GLU A 167 -0.66 -5.75 -13.76
C GLU A 167 -1.04 -6.04 -12.30
N VAL A 168 -0.34 -5.46 -11.31
CA VAL A 168 -0.67 -5.60 -9.88
C VAL A 168 -2.06 -5.03 -9.62
N PHE A 169 -2.33 -3.85 -10.16
CA PHE A 169 -3.61 -3.14 -9.96
C PHE A 169 -4.73 -3.76 -10.79
N ALA A 170 -4.43 -4.23 -12.01
CA ALA A 170 -5.38 -4.99 -12.83
C ALA A 170 -5.76 -6.33 -12.19
N GLU A 171 -4.83 -6.97 -11.46
CA GLU A 171 -5.11 -8.19 -10.72
C GLU A 171 -6.09 -7.91 -9.57
N TYR A 172 -5.91 -6.84 -8.80
CA TYR A 172 -6.83 -6.45 -7.73
C TYR A 172 -8.23 -6.10 -8.26
N GLU A 173 -8.32 -5.50 -9.44
CA GLU A 173 -9.62 -5.29 -10.06
C GLU A 173 -10.30 -6.61 -10.45
N ARG A 174 -9.57 -7.61 -10.95
CA ARG A 174 -10.10 -8.95 -11.22
C ARG A 174 -10.51 -9.71 -9.95
N LEU A 175 -9.86 -9.43 -8.83
CA LEU A 175 -10.17 -9.98 -7.51
C LEU A 175 -11.30 -9.22 -6.79
N ASP A 176 -11.98 -8.30 -7.46
CA ASP A 176 -13.08 -7.50 -6.91
C ASP A 176 -12.71 -6.70 -5.65
N VAL A 177 -11.50 -6.17 -5.62
CA VAL A 177 -11.05 -5.29 -4.55
C VAL A 177 -11.80 -3.95 -4.64
N ASP A 178 -12.21 -3.43 -3.49
CA ASP A 178 -12.89 -2.14 -3.39
C ASP A 178 -11.92 -1.00 -3.10
N CYS A 179 -10.86 -1.27 -2.35
CA CYS A 179 -9.85 -0.30 -1.98
C CYS A 179 -8.45 -0.92 -2.03
N VAL A 180 -7.50 -0.26 -2.71
CA VAL A 180 -6.08 -0.66 -2.67
C VAL A 180 -5.32 0.22 -1.70
N LEU A 181 -4.59 -0.39 -0.77
CA LEU A 181 -3.69 0.27 0.17
C LEU A 181 -2.28 0.30 -0.42
N LEU A 182 -1.91 1.43 -1.02
CA LEU A 182 -0.59 1.68 -1.58
C LEU A 182 0.27 2.43 -0.55
N SER A 183 1.20 1.72 0.06
CA SER A 183 2.17 2.28 1.02
C SER A 183 3.52 2.48 0.34
N VAL A 184 4.08 3.68 0.45
CA VAL A 184 5.31 4.03 -0.28
C VAL A 184 6.37 4.62 0.65
N MET A 185 7.62 4.56 0.19
CA MET A 185 8.80 5.20 0.77
C MET A 185 9.54 5.93 -0.36
N VAL A 186 8.96 7.05 -0.80
CA VAL A 186 9.48 7.76 -1.98
C VAL A 186 9.16 9.26 -1.92
N ASP A 187 10.14 10.07 -2.31
CA ASP A 187 10.00 11.50 -2.56
C ASP A 187 9.85 11.75 -4.07
N ASP A 188 8.66 11.46 -4.61
CA ASP A 188 8.40 11.48 -6.05
C ASP A 188 6.95 11.91 -6.36
N ALA A 189 6.77 13.16 -6.78
CA ALA A 189 5.46 13.73 -7.11
C ALA A 189 4.64 12.94 -8.16
N PRO A 190 5.23 12.35 -9.24
CA PRO A 190 4.52 11.47 -10.17
C PRO A 190 3.77 10.31 -9.52
N ARG A 191 4.17 9.83 -8.35
CA ARG A 191 3.48 8.74 -7.65
C ARG A 191 2.05 9.07 -7.23
N ALA A 192 1.78 10.33 -6.85
CA ALA A 192 0.41 10.76 -6.55
C ALA A 192 -0.48 10.74 -7.80
N VAL A 193 0.08 11.10 -8.97
CA VAL A 193 -0.62 11.01 -10.25
C VAL A 193 -0.96 9.55 -10.58
N VAL A 194 -0.02 8.63 -10.34
CA VAL A 194 -0.25 7.18 -10.53
C VAL A 194 -1.37 6.66 -9.62
N ALA A 195 -1.40 7.10 -8.35
CA ALA A 195 -2.48 6.74 -7.43
C ALA A 195 -3.85 7.19 -7.94
N GLN A 196 -3.97 8.45 -8.42
CA GLN A 196 -5.20 8.96 -9.03
C GLN A 196 -5.56 8.21 -10.32
N ALA A 197 -4.57 7.90 -11.17
CA ALA A 197 -4.78 7.16 -12.40
C ALA A 197 -5.40 5.78 -12.13
N TYR A 198 -4.90 5.03 -11.15
CA TYR A 198 -5.48 3.72 -10.80
C TYR A 198 -6.88 3.83 -10.21
N GLY A 199 -7.16 4.85 -9.38
CA GLY A 199 -8.51 5.14 -8.92
C GLY A 199 -9.47 5.42 -10.07
N THR A 200 -9.00 6.10 -11.11
CA THR A 200 -9.78 6.38 -12.33
C THR A 200 -9.94 5.13 -13.22
N LEU A 201 -8.82 4.46 -13.51
CA LEU A 201 -8.80 3.34 -14.45
C LEU A 201 -9.58 2.12 -13.94
N TYR A 202 -9.45 1.81 -12.65
CA TYR A 202 -10.05 0.60 -12.08
C TYR A 202 -11.28 0.86 -11.22
N ASN A 203 -11.62 2.12 -10.94
CA ASN A 203 -12.82 2.52 -10.20
C ASN A 203 -12.89 1.90 -8.80
N TYR A 204 -11.79 1.87 -8.07
CA TYR A 204 -11.73 1.54 -6.66
C TYR A 204 -11.11 2.71 -5.86
N TRP A 205 -11.31 2.72 -4.55
CA TRP A 205 -10.59 3.65 -3.67
C TRP A 205 -9.11 3.29 -3.61
N LEU A 206 -8.28 4.29 -3.31
CA LEU A 206 -6.88 4.04 -3.08
C LEU A 206 -6.40 4.86 -1.86
N GLY A 207 -5.90 4.15 -0.83
CA GLY A 207 -5.14 4.76 0.25
C GLY A 207 -3.70 4.93 -0.18
N TYR A 208 -3.20 6.17 -0.17
CA TYR A 208 -1.82 6.51 -0.51
C TYR A 208 -1.10 6.99 0.74
N SER A 209 -0.24 6.15 1.30
CA SER A 209 0.49 6.44 2.54
C SER A 209 1.98 6.64 2.26
N VAL A 210 2.50 7.80 2.63
CA VAL A 210 3.89 8.22 2.43
C VAL A 210 4.49 8.69 3.75
N PRO A 211 5.81 8.54 3.98
CA PRO A 211 6.46 9.07 5.17
C PRO A 211 6.35 10.59 5.31
N SER A 212 6.26 11.06 6.56
CA SER A 212 6.17 12.50 6.86
C SER A 212 7.34 13.30 6.28
N GLN A 213 8.55 12.73 6.30
CA GLN A 213 9.76 13.38 5.76
C GLN A 213 9.69 13.66 4.25
N PHE A 214 8.81 13.00 3.50
CA PHE A 214 8.61 13.21 2.06
C PHE A 214 7.29 13.92 1.73
N SER A 215 6.50 14.24 2.73
CA SER A 215 5.16 14.80 2.54
C SER A 215 5.13 16.18 1.90
N ALA A 216 6.22 16.94 1.98
CA ALA A 216 6.34 18.24 1.32
C ALA A 216 6.18 18.12 -0.22
N THR A 217 6.63 17.02 -0.81
CA THR A 217 6.48 16.73 -2.24
C THR A 217 5.11 16.11 -2.53
N VAL A 218 4.72 15.08 -1.76
CA VAL A 218 3.46 14.36 -1.93
C VAL A 218 2.93 13.92 -0.57
N PRO A 219 1.94 14.61 0.00
CA PRO A 219 1.33 14.18 1.26
C PRO A 219 0.43 12.95 1.09
N SER A 220 0.30 12.17 2.16
CA SER A 220 -0.61 11.04 2.24
C SER A 220 -2.07 11.45 2.01
N GLY A 221 -2.88 10.53 1.50
CA GLY A 221 -4.28 10.82 1.24
C GLY A 221 -5.09 9.62 0.76
N ILE A 222 -6.36 9.88 0.48
CA ILE A 222 -7.33 8.89 0.02
C ILE A 222 -7.91 9.36 -1.32
N VAL A 223 -7.80 8.53 -2.33
CA VAL A 223 -8.36 8.74 -3.67
C VAL A 223 -9.68 7.99 -3.80
N ALA A 224 -10.69 8.65 -4.36
CA ALA A 224 -11.99 8.06 -4.70
C ALA A 224 -11.93 7.23 -5.99
N PRO A 225 -12.89 6.31 -6.20
CA PRO A 225 -13.23 5.83 -7.52
C PRO A 225 -13.50 7.03 -8.46
N GLY A 226 -12.82 7.05 -9.63
CA GLY A 226 -12.80 8.24 -10.52
C GLY A 226 -11.60 9.15 -10.33
N GLY A 227 -10.71 8.90 -9.36
CA GLY A 227 -9.38 9.50 -9.25
C GLY A 227 -9.30 10.82 -8.47
N ARG A 228 -10.40 11.30 -7.89
CA ARG A 228 -10.41 12.52 -7.07
C ARG A 228 -9.89 12.25 -5.66
N TRP A 229 -9.08 13.16 -5.11
CA TRP A 229 -8.70 13.12 -3.70
C TRP A 229 -9.92 13.44 -2.81
N LEU A 230 -10.24 12.55 -1.88
CA LEU A 230 -11.26 12.77 -0.85
C LEU A 230 -10.69 13.49 0.37
N ALA A 231 -9.50 13.09 0.78
CA ALA A 231 -8.77 13.69 1.90
C ALA A 231 -7.27 13.64 1.63
N ARG A 232 -6.53 14.61 2.13
CA ARG A 232 -5.07 14.67 2.08
C ARG A 232 -4.52 15.28 3.36
N CYS A 233 -3.37 14.79 3.81
CA CYS A 233 -2.57 15.45 4.83
C CYS A 233 -1.99 16.77 4.30
N LEU A 234 -1.46 17.60 5.19
CA LEU A 234 -0.72 18.81 4.79
C LEU A 234 0.69 18.44 4.32
N PRO A 235 1.24 19.16 3.32
CA PRO A 235 2.60 18.97 2.82
C PRO A 235 3.63 19.71 3.67
N ASP A 236 3.65 19.48 4.99
CA ASP A 236 4.41 20.27 5.97
C ASP A 236 5.50 19.48 6.70
N GLY A 237 5.75 18.24 6.30
CA GLY A 237 6.77 17.39 6.91
C GLY A 237 6.37 16.79 8.26
N ARG A 238 5.12 16.96 8.68
CA ARG A 238 4.64 16.49 9.98
C ARG A 238 3.82 15.23 9.85
N SER A 239 3.80 14.46 10.93
CA SER A 239 2.92 13.31 11.06
C SER A 239 1.46 13.76 11.17
N ALA A 240 0.60 13.08 10.43
CA ALA A 240 -0.81 13.45 10.30
C ALA A 240 -1.66 12.27 9.78
N LEU A 241 -2.98 12.43 9.82
CA LEU A 241 -3.96 11.51 9.26
C LEU A 241 -4.81 12.18 8.20
N ALA A 242 -4.99 11.53 7.05
CA ALA A 242 -6.07 11.82 6.12
C ALA A 242 -7.20 10.83 6.38
N ILE A 243 -8.42 11.32 6.61
CA ILE A 243 -9.57 10.48 6.98
C ILE A 243 -10.70 10.71 5.99
N ALA A 244 -11.28 9.62 5.48
CA ALA A 244 -12.46 9.65 4.62
C ALA A 244 -13.33 8.41 4.85
N ASN A 245 -14.61 8.54 4.49
CA ASN A 245 -15.52 7.42 4.46
C ASN A 245 -15.37 6.65 3.14
N ILE A 246 -15.27 5.33 3.24
CA ILE A 246 -15.36 4.40 2.11
C ILE A 246 -16.78 3.85 2.13
N ASP A 247 -17.60 4.27 1.17
CA ASP A 247 -19.03 3.95 1.15
C ASP A 247 -19.41 3.38 -0.22
N LEU A 248 -19.73 2.08 -0.24
CA LEU A 248 -20.15 1.35 -1.44
C LEU A 248 -21.53 1.81 -1.95
N ASP A 249 -22.33 2.46 -1.10
CA ASP A 249 -23.63 3.02 -1.43
C ASP A 249 -23.63 4.56 -1.52
N SER A 250 -22.43 5.14 -1.76
CA SER A 250 -22.22 6.57 -1.84
C SER A 250 -23.21 7.25 -2.79
N LYS A 251 -23.71 8.42 -2.36
CA LYS A 251 -24.56 9.29 -3.17
C LYS A 251 -23.77 10.33 -3.97
N ASP A 252 -22.45 10.39 -3.80
CA ASP A 252 -21.57 11.21 -4.63
C ASP A 252 -21.68 10.73 -6.09
N GLU A 253 -21.96 11.64 -7.01
CA GLU A 253 -22.23 11.30 -8.41
C GLU A 253 -21.05 10.58 -9.09
N ASP A 254 -19.81 11.04 -8.85
CA ASP A 254 -18.62 10.47 -9.45
C ASP A 254 -18.36 9.06 -8.92
N ILE A 255 -18.48 8.87 -7.60
CA ILE A 255 -18.31 7.56 -6.96
C ILE A 255 -19.42 6.61 -7.42
N ASN A 256 -20.65 7.07 -7.45
CA ASN A 256 -21.80 6.27 -7.89
C ASN A 256 -21.63 5.84 -9.35
N MET A 257 -21.25 6.77 -10.25
CA MET A 257 -20.97 6.46 -11.66
C MET A 257 -19.88 5.40 -11.79
N ALA A 258 -18.79 5.54 -11.02
CA ALA A 258 -17.68 4.58 -11.03
C ALA A 258 -18.11 3.19 -10.57
N LEU A 259 -18.85 3.09 -9.46
CA LEU A 259 -19.21 1.82 -8.85
C LEU A 259 -20.36 1.11 -9.55
N ARG A 260 -21.40 1.85 -9.96
CA ARG A 260 -22.65 1.25 -10.49
C ARG A 260 -22.66 1.12 -12.00
N TYR A 261 -21.80 1.83 -12.72
CA TYR A 261 -21.77 1.80 -14.19
C TYR A 261 -20.42 1.39 -14.75
N ALA A 262 -19.33 2.13 -14.44
CA ALA A 262 -18.03 1.88 -15.06
C ALA A 262 -17.43 0.52 -14.63
N ARG A 263 -17.51 0.18 -13.36
CA ARG A 263 -16.97 -1.09 -12.81
C ARG A 263 -17.75 -2.32 -13.30
N PRO A 264 -19.11 -2.37 -13.25
CA PRO A 264 -19.88 -3.45 -13.85
C PRO A 264 -19.68 -3.57 -15.37
N TRP A 265 -19.64 -2.45 -16.09
CA TRP A 265 -19.37 -2.44 -17.53
C TRP A 265 -18.03 -3.11 -17.86
N ARG A 266 -16.97 -2.77 -17.14
CA ARG A 266 -15.65 -3.38 -17.36
C ARG A 266 -15.66 -4.89 -17.14
N ARG A 267 -16.39 -5.37 -16.14
CA ARG A 267 -16.56 -6.82 -15.91
C ARG A 267 -17.24 -7.50 -17.09
N LEU A 268 -18.32 -6.92 -17.60
CA LEU A 268 -19.03 -7.44 -18.78
C LEU A 268 -18.13 -7.42 -20.03
N ALA A 269 -17.39 -6.34 -20.24
CA ALA A 269 -16.49 -6.20 -21.39
C ALA A 269 -15.39 -7.28 -21.39
N ARG A 270 -14.91 -7.70 -20.22
CA ARG A 270 -13.93 -8.80 -20.10
C ARG A 270 -14.54 -10.19 -20.17
N ALA A 271 -15.83 -10.32 -19.87
CA ALA A 271 -16.56 -11.58 -19.88
C ALA A 271 -17.18 -11.87 -21.25
N SER A 272 -16.42 -11.65 -22.33
CA SER A 272 -16.80 -11.95 -23.71
C SER A 272 -17.96 -11.14 -24.32
N LEU A 273 -18.33 -10.01 -23.73
CA LEU A 273 -19.39 -9.15 -24.29
C LEU A 273 -19.20 -8.81 -25.78
N TYR A 274 -17.96 -8.71 -26.23
CA TYR A 274 -17.64 -8.32 -27.60
C TYR A 274 -17.48 -9.50 -28.57
N ASP A 275 -17.38 -10.74 -28.08
CA ASP A 275 -17.04 -11.89 -28.94
C ASP A 275 -18.04 -12.10 -30.06
N GLU A 276 -19.33 -11.92 -29.76
CA GLU A 276 -20.41 -12.00 -30.77
C GLU A 276 -20.48 -10.78 -31.70
N GLN A 277 -19.79 -9.70 -31.37
CA GLN A 277 -19.80 -8.45 -32.12
C GLN A 277 -18.57 -8.28 -33.02
N ILE A 278 -17.59 -9.18 -32.89
CA ILE A 278 -16.38 -9.15 -33.73
C ILE A 278 -16.78 -9.57 -35.15
N PRO A 279 -16.57 -8.73 -36.17
CA PRO A 279 -16.89 -9.10 -37.54
C PRO A 279 -15.94 -10.22 -38.01
N VAL A 280 -16.50 -11.41 -38.25
CA VAL A 280 -15.73 -12.57 -38.73
C VAL A 280 -15.94 -12.73 -40.22
N GLY A 281 -14.84 -12.85 -40.98
CA GLY A 281 -14.87 -13.09 -42.41
C GLY A 281 -15.23 -11.87 -43.27
N ASP A 282 -15.19 -10.66 -42.71
CA ASP A 282 -15.32 -9.41 -43.50
C ASP A 282 -13.92 -9.02 -44.03
N PRO A 283 -13.71 -9.06 -45.37
CA PRO A 283 -12.40 -8.75 -45.95
C PRO A 283 -11.90 -7.34 -45.65
N ARG A 284 -12.78 -6.40 -45.40
CA ARG A 284 -12.42 -5.00 -45.09
C ARG A 284 -11.95 -4.87 -43.63
N SER A 285 -12.45 -5.73 -42.73
CA SER A 285 -11.98 -5.81 -41.34
C SER A 285 -10.62 -6.51 -41.24
N ASP A 286 -10.45 -7.62 -41.97
CA ASP A 286 -9.29 -8.53 -41.79
C ASP A 286 -8.05 -8.07 -42.54
N THR A 287 -8.18 -7.55 -43.77
CA THR A 287 -7.03 -7.36 -44.67
C THR A 287 -6.95 -5.99 -45.35
N SER A 288 -8.06 -5.25 -45.46
CA SER A 288 -8.07 -4.00 -46.18
C SER A 288 -7.49 -2.85 -45.34
N THR A 289 -6.53 -2.14 -45.95
CA THR A 289 -6.01 -0.86 -45.40
C THR A 289 -6.54 0.35 -46.18
N THR A 290 -7.44 0.14 -47.15
CA THR A 290 -8.07 1.20 -47.98
C THR A 290 -9.45 1.50 -47.44
N PHE A 291 -9.74 2.80 -47.37
CA PHE A 291 -11.07 3.32 -47.00
C PHE A 291 -12.03 3.29 -48.17
#